data_a7c70ef1fe1699b6448f3b2ac02e10d0
#
_entry.id   a7c70ef1fe1699b6448f3b2ac02e10d0
#
_cell.length_a   1.000
_cell.length_b   1.000
_cell.length_c   1.000
_cell.angle_alpha   90.00
_cell.angle_beta   90.00
_cell.angle_gamma   90.00
#
_symmetry.space_group_name_H-M   'P 1'
#
loop_
_entity.id
_entity.type
_entity.pdbx_description
1 polymer ?
#
loop_
_entity_poly.entity_id
_entity_poly.type
_entity_poly.pdbx_seq_one_letter_code
_entity_poly.pdbx_strand_id
1 'polypeptide(L)'
;MLSVKEIYFTLQGEGFYTGRPSVFLRFSGCNLWSGLEKDRKRAICNWCDTDFIGNDGMNGGRYSNNQIIKIIKKLWPEDETSTPFIVFTGGEPLLQLKSELIELIHSIGFEIGLETNGTILAPSGINWVCVSPKADSNFILKKGNEFCLLYTSPSPRD
;
A
#
# COMPACT_ATOMS: atom_id res chain seq x y z
N MET A 1 4.75 -15.08 -7.78
CA MET A 1 5.26 -14.82 -6.40
C MET A 1 5.35 -13.33 -6.22
N LEU A 2 4.70 -12.82 -5.19
CA LEU A 2 4.70 -11.40 -4.82
C LEU A 2 5.83 -11.11 -3.83
N SER A 3 6.50 -9.99 -3.98
CA SER A 3 7.59 -9.56 -3.10
C SER A 3 7.02 -8.61 -2.05
N VAL A 4 7.05 -9.02 -0.80
CA VAL A 4 6.42 -8.33 0.31
C VAL A 4 7.50 -7.89 1.29
N LYS A 5 7.57 -6.60 1.58
CA LYS A 5 8.48 -6.03 2.59
C LYS A 5 8.03 -6.46 3.98
N GLU A 6 6.74 -6.30 4.28
CA GLU A 6 6.17 -6.59 5.60
C GLU A 6 4.66 -6.79 5.56
N ILE A 7 4.13 -7.58 6.51
CA ILE A 7 2.69 -7.72 6.78
C ILE A 7 2.49 -7.68 8.30
N TYR A 8 1.63 -6.79 8.80
CA TYR A 8 1.36 -6.67 10.23
C TYR A 8 -0.03 -6.14 10.51
N PHE A 9 -0.57 -6.45 11.68
CA PHE A 9 -1.81 -5.87 12.19
C PHE A 9 -1.52 -4.59 12.98
N THR A 10 -2.32 -3.56 12.75
CA THR A 10 -2.21 -2.27 13.42
C THR A 10 -3.50 -1.46 13.27
N LEU A 11 -3.48 -0.20 13.69
CA LEU A 11 -4.51 0.78 13.38
C LEU A 11 -4.06 1.62 12.17
N GLN A 12 -5.00 1.94 11.25
CA GLN A 12 -4.73 2.95 10.23
C GLN A 12 -4.41 4.29 10.91
N GLY A 13 -3.25 4.86 10.60
CA GLY A 13 -2.73 6.07 11.24
C GLY A 13 -3.15 7.37 10.55
N GLU A 14 -3.64 7.30 9.30
CA GLU A 14 -3.86 8.46 8.44
C GLU A 14 -5.20 8.42 7.71
N GLY A 15 -5.65 9.60 7.28
CA GLY A 15 -6.79 9.76 6.39
C GLY A 15 -8.14 9.47 7.02
N PHE A 16 -9.11 9.18 6.15
CA PHE A 16 -10.50 8.97 6.55
C PHE A 16 -10.67 7.80 7.53
N TYR A 17 -9.89 6.73 7.36
CA TYR A 17 -9.97 5.54 8.21
C TYR A 17 -9.03 5.55 9.41
N THR A 18 -8.50 6.72 9.81
CA THR A 18 -7.66 6.84 11.03
C THR A 18 -8.33 6.18 12.22
N GLY A 19 -7.58 5.29 12.90
CA GLY A 19 -8.05 4.52 14.06
C GLY A 19 -8.74 3.20 13.72
N ARG A 20 -8.96 2.89 12.43
CA ARG A 20 -9.56 1.62 12.02
C ARG A 20 -8.56 0.46 12.16
N PRO A 21 -8.92 -0.66 12.85
CA PRO A 21 -8.13 -1.88 12.84
C PRO A 21 -7.87 -2.37 11.41
N SER A 22 -6.62 -2.69 11.10
CA SER A 22 -6.20 -2.98 9.73
C SER A 22 -5.01 -3.94 9.69
N VAL A 23 -4.97 -4.80 8.70
CA VAL A 23 -3.74 -5.49 8.30
C VAL A 23 -3.06 -4.67 7.22
N PHE A 24 -1.83 -4.23 7.44
CA PHE A 24 -1.01 -3.57 6.44
C PHE A 24 -0.18 -4.59 5.69
N LEU A 25 -0.21 -4.55 4.37
CA LEU A 25 0.68 -5.30 3.50
C LEU A 25 1.47 -4.31 2.64
N ARG A 26 2.75 -4.17 2.95
CA ARG A 26 3.69 -3.36 2.19
C ARG A 26 4.40 -4.20 1.15
N PHE A 27 4.14 -3.92 -0.13
CA PHE A 27 4.92 -4.52 -1.22
C PHE A 27 6.31 -3.90 -1.33
N SER A 28 7.28 -4.69 -1.77
CA SER A 28 8.61 -4.20 -2.10
C SER A 28 8.64 -3.56 -3.49
N GLY A 29 9.45 -2.51 -3.63
CA GLY A 29 9.72 -1.83 -4.89
C GLY A 29 8.79 -0.68 -5.21
N CYS A 30 9.32 0.29 -5.95
CA CYS A 30 8.63 1.50 -6.41
C CYS A 30 9.10 1.87 -7.81
N ASN A 31 8.24 2.50 -8.60
CA ASN A 31 8.59 3.00 -9.92
C ASN A 31 9.08 4.45 -9.94
N LEU A 32 9.05 5.15 -8.80
CA LEU A 32 9.48 6.55 -8.69
C LEU A 32 10.88 6.69 -8.05
N TRP A 33 11.33 5.66 -7.35
CA TRP A 33 12.67 5.58 -6.76
C TRP A 33 13.08 4.12 -6.57
N SER A 34 14.36 3.82 -6.75
CA SER A 34 14.90 2.46 -6.52
C SER A 34 14.97 2.08 -5.04
N GLY A 35 14.85 3.07 -4.14
CA GLY A 35 15.06 2.91 -2.71
C GLY A 35 16.53 2.99 -2.29
N LEU A 36 17.46 3.06 -3.23
CA LEU A 36 18.89 3.13 -2.94
C LEU A 36 19.37 4.59 -2.88
N GLU A 37 20.08 4.98 -1.82
CA GLU A 37 20.58 6.34 -1.62
C GLU A 37 21.44 6.85 -2.79
N LYS A 38 22.22 5.98 -3.42
CA LYS A 38 23.03 6.34 -4.60
C LYS A 38 22.21 6.87 -5.77
N ASP A 39 20.92 6.49 -5.85
CA ASP A 39 20.00 6.86 -6.94
C ASP A 39 19.09 8.02 -6.56
N ARG A 40 19.05 8.43 -5.29
CA ARG A 40 18.11 9.43 -4.75
C ARG A 40 18.11 10.74 -5.54
N LYS A 41 19.26 11.26 -5.91
CA LYS A 41 19.38 12.53 -6.66
C LYS A 41 18.75 12.49 -8.05
N ARG A 42 18.52 11.29 -8.60
CA ARG A 42 17.91 11.08 -9.93
C ARG A 42 16.46 10.59 -9.82
N ALA A 43 15.99 10.31 -8.61
CA ALA A 43 14.66 9.80 -8.37
C ALA A 43 13.61 10.92 -8.57
N ILE A 44 12.46 10.56 -9.11
CA ILE A 44 11.30 11.46 -9.15
C ILE A 44 10.86 11.77 -7.72
N CYS A 45 10.75 10.73 -6.86
CA CYS A 45 10.45 10.88 -5.44
C CYS A 45 11.76 10.89 -4.62
N ASN A 46 12.52 11.97 -4.71
CA ASN A 46 13.86 12.09 -4.09
C ASN A 46 13.84 12.36 -2.57
N TRP A 47 12.69 12.62 -2.00
CA TRP A 47 12.45 12.91 -0.58
C TRP A 47 11.70 11.77 0.14
N CYS A 48 11.52 10.61 -0.51
CA CYS A 48 10.83 9.45 0.08
C CYS A 48 11.57 8.93 1.33
N ASP A 49 10.83 8.71 2.40
CA ASP A 49 11.29 8.18 3.69
C ASP A 49 10.87 6.72 3.94
N THR A 50 10.10 6.15 3.00
CA THR A 50 9.56 4.80 3.14
C THR A 50 10.61 3.74 2.85
N ASP A 51 10.81 2.81 3.77
CA ASP A 51 11.59 1.59 3.52
C ASP A 51 10.71 0.54 2.82
N PHE A 52 10.95 0.36 1.54
CA PHE A 52 10.29 -0.63 0.69
C PHE A 52 11.28 -1.59 0.00
N ILE A 53 12.53 -1.60 0.43
CA ILE A 53 13.57 -2.48 -0.15
C ILE A 53 13.57 -3.82 0.58
N GLY A 54 13.77 -4.89 -0.18
CA GLY A 54 13.92 -6.22 0.40
C GLY A 54 12.61 -6.83 0.90
N ASN A 55 12.74 -7.87 1.70
CA ASN A 55 11.63 -8.69 2.22
C ASN A 55 11.88 -9.06 3.69
N ASP A 56 12.57 -8.23 4.42
CA ASP A 56 13.18 -8.49 5.73
C ASP A 56 12.39 -7.89 6.90
N GLY A 57 11.26 -7.23 6.60
CA GLY A 57 10.34 -6.74 7.63
C GLY A 57 9.49 -7.86 8.26
N MET A 58 8.61 -7.49 9.19
CA MET A 58 7.74 -8.42 9.89
C MET A 58 6.86 -9.22 8.90
N ASN A 59 6.94 -10.55 8.93
CA ASN A 59 6.28 -11.43 7.97
C ASN A 59 6.61 -11.09 6.51
N GLY A 60 7.76 -10.48 6.24
CA GLY A 60 8.26 -10.22 4.91
C GLY A 60 8.68 -11.50 4.19
N GLY A 61 8.66 -11.48 2.85
CA GLY A 61 9.00 -12.67 2.08
C GLY A 61 8.54 -12.60 0.63
N ARG A 62 8.70 -13.73 -0.06
CA ARG A 62 8.14 -13.95 -1.40
C ARG A 62 7.00 -14.96 -1.32
N TYR A 63 5.80 -14.54 -1.64
CA TYR A 63 4.59 -15.30 -1.39
C TYR A 63 3.73 -15.49 -2.62
N SER A 64 3.04 -16.63 -2.70
CA SER A 64 1.86 -16.79 -3.55
C SER A 64 0.66 -16.08 -2.92
N ASN A 65 -0.40 -15.82 -3.70
CA ASN A 65 -1.64 -15.24 -3.20
C ASN A 65 -2.20 -16.05 -2.00
N ASN A 66 -2.23 -17.39 -2.11
CA ASN A 66 -2.74 -18.25 -1.04
C ASN A 66 -1.92 -18.19 0.26
N GLN A 67 -0.61 -17.98 0.17
CA GLN A 67 0.24 -17.79 1.35
C GLN A 67 -0.07 -16.45 2.03
N ILE A 68 -0.27 -15.37 1.24
CA ILE A 68 -0.69 -14.07 1.76
C ILE A 68 -2.02 -14.19 2.50
N ILE A 69 -3.02 -14.86 1.92
CA ILE A 69 -4.31 -15.10 2.57
C ILE A 69 -4.16 -15.79 3.94
N LYS A 70 -3.32 -16.82 4.02
CA LYS A 70 -3.07 -17.51 5.30
C LYS A 70 -2.45 -16.59 6.34
N ILE A 71 -1.51 -15.74 5.95
CA ILE A 71 -0.85 -14.79 6.87
C ILE A 71 -1.86 -13.76 7.35
N ILE A 72 -2.65 -13.17 6.46
CA ILE A 72 -3.64 -12.14 6.78
C ILE A 72 -4.68 -12.69 7.78
N LYS A 73 -5.21 -13.89 7.52
CA LYS A 73 -6.19 -14.54 8.42
C LYS A 73 -5.61 -14.79 9.81
N LYS A 74 -4.33 -15.16 9.90
CA LYS A 74 -3.65 -15.37 11.18
C LYS A 74 -3.39 -14.08 11.95
N LEU A 75 -3.21 -12.97 11.24
CA LEU A 75 -2.91 -11.67 11.84
C LEU A 75 -4.17 -10.94 12.34
N TRP A 76 -5.33 -11.22 11.76
CA TRP A 76 -6.59 -10.61 12.23
C TRP A 76 -6.96 -11.21 13.59
N PRO A 77 -7.15 -10.38 14.65
CA PRO A 77 -7.50 -10.89 15.98
C PRO A 77 -8.88 -11.56 15.99
N GLU A 78 -9.02 -12.67 16.70
CA GLU A 78 -10.28 -13.42 16.80
C GLU A 78 -11.38 -12.66 17.55
N ASP A 79 -10.98 -11.76 18.47
CA ASP A 79 -11.87 -10.91 19.28
C ASP A 79 -12.16 -9.56 18.63
N GLU A 80 -11.58 -9.25 17.47
CA GLU A 80 -11.89 -8.03 16.72
C GLU A 80 -13.24 -8.17 15.99
N THR A 81 -14.18 -7.30 16.34
CA THR A 81 -15.57 -7.35 15.85
C THR A 81 -15.85 -6.43 14.67
N SER A 82 -14.93 -5.55 14.33
CA SER A 82 -15.08 -4.68 13.16
C SER A 82 -14.95 -5.44 11.84
N THR A 83 -15.47 -4.87 10.76
CA THR A 83 -15.29 -5.45 9.42
C THR A 83 -13.80 -5.54 9.09
N PRO A 84 -13.29 -6.74 8.79
CA PRO A 84 -11.89 -6.94 8.48
C PRO A 84 -11.42 -6.05 7.33
N PHE A 85 -10.25 -5.43 7.52
CA PHE A 85 -9.72 -4.46 6.57
C PHE A 85 -8.23 -4.69 6.30
N ILE A 86 -7.86 -4.71 5.03
CA ILE A 86 -6.47 -4.74 4.61
C ILE A 86 -6.11 -3.46 3.86
N VAL A 87 -4.95 -2.91 4.16
CA VAL A 87 -4.37 -1.78 3.42
C VAL A 87 -3.18 -2.28 2.62
N PHE A 88 -3.30 -2.23 1.31
CA PHE A 88 -2.19 -2.46 0.40
C PHE A 88 -1.42 -1.15 0.21
N THR A 89 -0.15 -1.18 0.56
CA THR A 89 0.77 -0.06 0.47
C THR A 89 2.16 -0.55 0.00
N GLY A 90 3.19 0.26 0.12
CA GLY A 90 4.55 -0.16 -0.21
C GLY A 90 5.40 0.99 -0.69
N GLY A 91 6.26 0.72 -1.66
CA GLY A 91 6.74 1.73 -2.60
C GLY A 91 5.61 2.10 -3.55
N GLU A 92 5.29 1.20 -4.50
CA GLU A 92 4.06 1.30 -5.31
C GLU A 92 3.37 -0.08 -5.40
N PRO A 93 2.25 -0.27 -4.70
CA PRO A 93 1.59 -1.57 -4.63
C PRO A 93 1.02 -2.03 -5.97
N LEU A 94 0.62 -1.13 -6.85
CA LEU A 94 0.03 -1.46 -8.16
C LEU A 94 1.00 -2.08 -9.15
N LEU A 95 2.31 -2.06 -8.87
CA LEU A 95 3.28 -2.86 -9.61
C LEU A 95 3.00 -4.36 -9.47
N GLN A 96 2.47 -4.79 -8.33
CA GLN A 96 2.31 -6.20 -7.98
C GLN A 96 0.86 -6.62 -7.71
N LEU A 97 0.00 -5.73 -7.20
CA LEU A 97 -1.40 -6.03 -6.88
C LEU A 97 -2.20 -6.30 -8.16
N LYS A 98 -2.82 -7.48 -8.24
CA LYS A 98 -3.65 -7.93 -9.36
C LYS A 98 -5.03 -8.38 -8.90
N SER A 99 -5.97 -8.46 -9.83
CA SER A 99 -7.38 -8.81 -9.55
C SER A 99 -7.54 -10.13 -8.80
N GLU A 100 -6.68 -11.12 -9.09
CA GLU A 100 -6.78 -12.44 -8.45
C GLU A 100 -6.55 -12.37 -6.93
N LEU A 101 -5.63 -11.51 -6.47
CA LEU A 101 -5.44 -11.31 -5.02
C LEU A 101 -6.62 -10.55 -4.41
N ILE A 102 -7.16 -9.55 -5.10
CA ILE A 102 -8.31 -8.77 -4.66
C ILE A 102 -9.53 -9.69 -4.46
N GLU A 103 -9.82 -10.56 -5.43
CA GLU A 103 -10.92 -11.53 -5.35
C GLU A 103 -10.76 -12.49 -4.17
N LEU A 104 -9.54 -13.00 -3.94
CA LEU A 104 -9.24 -13.87 -2.80
C LEU A 104 -9.42 -13.15 -1.46
N ILE A 105 -9.02 -11.89 -1.35
CA ILE A 105 -9.22 -11.07 -0.15
C ILE A 105 -10.72 -10.89 0.14
N HIS A 106 -11.51 -10.57 -0.86
CA HIS A 106 -12.97 -10.48 -0.70
C HIS A 106 -13.61 -11.81 -0.31
N SER A 107 -13.11 -12.92 -0.86
CA SER A 107 -13.63 -14.26 -0.54
C SER A 107 -13.48 -14.67 0.93
N ILE A 108 -12.58 -13.99 1.66
CA ILE A 108 -12.38 -14.19 3.10
C ILE A 108 -13.01 -13.07 3.95
N GLY A 109 -13.84 -12.21 3.36
CA GLY A 109 -14.61 -11.19 4.06
C GLY A 109 -13.88 -9.89 4.38
N PHE A 110 -12.69 -9.66 3.82
CA PHE A 110 -11.95 -8.40 4.02
C PHE A 110 -12.37 -7.32 3.03
N GLU A 111 -12.50 -6.09 3.51
CA GLU A 111 -12.48 -4.89 2.69
C GLU A 111 -11.04 -4.48 2.39
N ILE A 112 -10.86 -3.76 1.28
CA ILE A 112 -9.53 -3.39 0.75
C ILE A 112 -9.37 -1.89 0.68
N GLY A 113 -8.35 -1.37 1.36
CA GLY A 113 -7.76 -0.05 1.14
C GLY A 113 -6.51 -0.16 0.26
N LEU A 114 -6.26 0.86 -0.52
CA LEU A 114 -5.08 1.01 -1.36
C LEU A 114 -4.47 2.39 -1.14
N GLU A 115 -3.18 2.43 -0.87
CA GLU A 115 -2.36 3.64 -0.87
C GLU A 115 -1.41 3.60 -2.07
N THR A 116 -1.57 4.52 -3.01
CA THR A 116 -0.81 4.53 -4.28
C THR A 116 -0.32 5.91 -4.66
N ASN A 117 0.79 5.98 -5.37
CA ASN A 117 1.28 7.24 -5.96
C ASN A 117 0.49 7.71 -7.20
N GLY A 118 -0.46 6.91 -7.68
CA GLY A 118 -1.36 7.25 -8.78
C GLY A 118 -0.74 7.20 -10.18
N THR A 119 0.43 6.62 -10.35
CA THR A 119 1.08 6.47 -11.67
C THR A 119 0.62 5.23 -12.44
N ILE A 120 -0.18 4.38 -11.81
CA ILE A 120 -0.73 3.14 -12.38
C ILE A 120 -2.23 3.13 -12.11
N LEU A 121 -3.04 2.66 -13.06
CA LEU A 121 -4.48 2.53 -12.86
C LEU A 121 -4.78 1.40 -11.86
N ALA A 122 -5.66 1.69 -10.91
CA ALA A 122 -6.10 0.71 -9.93
C ALA A 122 -7.05 -0.31 -10.58
N PRO A 123 -6.91 -1.61 -10.31
CA PRO A 123 -7.88 -2.62 -10.71
C PRO A 123 -9.21 -2.40 -9.98
N SER A 124 -10.29 -2.97 -10.53
CA SER A 124 -11.60 -2.97 -9.88
C SER A 124 -11.59 -3.82 -8.60
N GLY A 125 -12.58 -3.58 -7.72
CA GLY A 125 -12.74 -4.36 -6.50
C GLY A 125 -12.03 -3.79 -5.27
N ILE A 126 -11.40 -2.62 -5.35
CA ILE A 126 -10.83 -1.93 -4.19
C ILE A 126 -11.92 -1.06 -3.57
N ASN A 127 -12.14 -1.20 -2.25
CA ASN A 127 -13.19 -0.48 -1.53
C ASN A 127 -12.82 0.98 -1.28
N TRP A 128 -11.54 1.27 -1.03
CA TRP A 128 -11.05 2.60 -0.75
C TRP A 128 -9.71 2.86 -1.40
N VAL A 129 -9.63 3.86 -2.23
CA VAL A 129 -8.40 4.26 -2.92
C VAL A 129 -7.93 5.62 -2.39
N CYS A 130 -6.83 5.60 -1.66
CA CYS A 130 -6.10 6.80 -1.25
C CYS A 130 -4.98 7.06 -2.26
N VAL A 131 -5.03 8.19 -2.92
CA VAL A 131 -4.04 8.58 -3.92
C VAL A 131 -3.12 9.65 -3.35
N SER A 132 -1.82 9.40 -3.39
CA SER A 132 -0.78 10.33 -2.95
C SER A 132 0.11 10.74 -4.14
N PRO A 133 -0.35 11.67 -4.99
CA PRO A 133 0.40 12.11 -6.17
C PRO A 133 1.76 12.66 -5.78
N LYS A 134 2.76 12.38 -6.60
CA LYS A 134 4.13 12.88 -6.41
C LYS A 134 4.43 13.92 -7.48
N ALA A 135 5.03 15.04 -7.08
CA ALA A 135 5.49 16.06 -8.01
C ALA A 135 6.35 15.44 -9.12
N ASP A 136 6.24 15.93 -10.33
CA ASP A 136 6.97 15.48 -11.52
C ASP A 136 6.71 14.03 -11.95
N SER A 137 5.76 13.32 -11.30
CA SER A 137 5.37 11.97 -11.73
C SER A 137 4.31 12.00 -12.85
N ASN A 138 4.29 10.94 -13.67
CA ASN A 138 3.21 10.76 -14.64
C ASN A 138 1.94 10.29 -13.93
N PHE A 139 1.20 11.26 -13.36
CA PHE A 139 -0.01 11.01 -12.60
C PHE A 139 -1.20 10.71 -13.53
N ILE A 140 -1.67 9.46 -13.54
CA ILE A 140 -2.75 8.98 -14.40
C ILE A 140 -4.04 8.61 -13.65
N LEU A 141 -3.97 8.20 -12.40
CA LEU A 141 -5.14 7.82 -11.59
C LEU A 141 -5.84 9.06 -11.03
N LYS A 142 -6.65 9.70 -11.86
CA LYS A 142 -7.36 10.96 -11.57
C LYS A 142 -8.54 10.82 -10.61
N LYS A 143 -8.91 9.60 -10.21
CA LYS A 143 -10.05 9.31 -9.35
C LYS A 143 -9.61 8.43 -8.19
N GLY A 144 -10.07 8.77 -7.00
CA GLY A 144 -9.87 8.04 -5.76
C GLY A 144 -10.92 8.49 -4.75
N ASN A 145 -11.01 7.79 -3.63
CA ASN A 145 -11.88 8.15 -2.51
C ASN A 145 -11.23 9.25 -1.65
N GLU A 146 -9.90 9.29 -1.66
CA GLU A 146 -9.10 10.21 -0.86
C GLU A 146 -7.84 10.63 -1.61
N PHE A 147 -7.41 11.87 -1.39
CA PHE A 147 -6.11 12.39 -1.84
C PHE A 147 -5.27 12.75 -0.61
N CYS A 148 -4.14 12.07 -0.46
CA CYS A 148 -3.16 12.34 0.58
C CYS A 148 -1.98 13.11 -0.02
N LEU A 149 -1.79 14.35 0.41
CA LEU A 149 -0.77 15.27 -0.10
C LEU A 149 0.33 15.56 0.93
N LEU A 150 0.57 14.64 1.85
CA LEU A 150 1.64 14.76 2.83
C LEU A 150 2.99 14.87 2.13
N TYR A 151 3.68 15.98 2.33
CA TYR A 151 5.06 16.25 1.84
C TYR A 151 5.30 16.22 0.32
N THR A 152 4.25 16.28 -0.50
CA THR A 152 4.38 16.11 -1.96
C THR A 152 4.12 17.35 -2.77
N SER A 153 3.63 18.43 -2.15
CA SER A 153 3.38 19.72 -2.78
C SER A 153 3.70 20.82 -1.79
N PRO A 154 4.13 22.00 -2.25
CA PRO A 154 4.22 23.17 -1.38
C PRO A 154 2.90 23.36 -0.66
N SER A 155 2.92 23.44 0.64
CA SER A 155 1.75 23.79 1.44
C SER A 155 1.52 25.30 1.31
N PRO A 156 0.26 25.78 1.29
CA PRO A 156 -0.02 27.21 1.40
C PRO A 156 0.51 27.85 2.69
N ARG A 157 1.09 27.05 3.59
CA ARG A 157 1.72 27.47 4.84
C ARG A 157 3.25 27.54 4.78
N ASP A 158 3.85 27.09 3.68
CA ASP A 158 5.29 27.20 3.39
C ASP A 158 5.50 28.46 2.52
#